data_b82a2396dc9fd4595ef59db8b548e299
#
_entry.id   b82a2396dc9fd4595ef59db8b548e299
#
_cell.length_a   1.000
_cell.length_b   1.000
_cell.length_c   1.000
_cell.angle_alpha   90.00
_cell.angle_beta   90.00
_cell.angle_gamma   90.00
#
_symmetry.space_group_name_H-M   'P 1'
#
loop_
_entity.id
_entity.type
_entity.pdbx_description
1 polymer ?
#
loop_
_entity_poly.entity_id
_entity_poly.type
_entity_poly.pdbx_seq_one_letter_code
_entity_poly.pdbx_strand_id
1 'polypeptide(L)'
;MKTPKALASINLLILSIFLMPVFYMVWRFLTFTRSFESFFESWNVYGLLFNTISMFFAVVLSSVSLGLLISIILIRFKISGSKILFTLCTLPLVIPSYIGALTYISAFSPKGLFVQLFSFTGLSEINGMEGFIGSWIVLTLFTYPYVLLICSSALRNLDSTVEEAARSLGVKRFRIYTSVVIPRLKKPIIYSGLLVGLYVISDFGAVSLMRYSTVTKAIYTYYEFSLLGDPIIFYSGLLIFLALIISFIQRGSDVARSAKVSGTPRIPAKVELSSR
;
A
#
# COMPACT_ATOMS: atom_id res chain seq x y z
N MET A 1 -14.12 -18.33 -31.02
CA MET A 1 -13.78 -19.68 -30.53
C MET A 1 -14.67 -19.98 -29.33
N LYS A 2 -15.55 -21.00 -29.43
CA LYS A 2 -16.36 -21.44 -28.28
C LYS A 2 -15.44 -22.18 -27.30
N THR A 3 -15.32 -21.68 -26.07
CA THR A 3 -14.59 -22.38 -25.02
C THR A 3 -15.20 -23.78 -24.85
N PRO A 4 -14.37 -24.84 -24.85
CA PRO A 4 -14.91 -26.19 -24.65
C PRO A 4 -15.64 -26.28 -23.31
N LYS A 5 -16.83 -26.93 -23.31
CA LYS A 5 -17.71 -27.01 -22.13
C LYS A 5 -16.98 -27.47 -20.86
N ALA A 6 -16.00 -28.38 -21.02
CA ALA A 6 -15.15 -28.84 -19.91
C ALA A 6 -14.32 -27.71 -19.27
N LEU A 7 -13.74 -26.79 -20.06
CA LEU A 7 -13.00 -25.64 -19.51
C LEU A 7 -13.91 -24.66 -18.78
N ALA A 8 -15.13 -24.47 -19.29
CA ALA A 8 -16.12 -23.63 -18.61
C ALA A 8 -16.54 -24.23 -17.25
N SER A 9 -16.75 -25.53 -17.18
CA SER A 9 -17.11 -26.23 -15.94
C SER A 9 -15.96 -26.18 -14.91
N ILE A 10 -14.70 -26.35 -15.33
CA ILE A 10 -13.54 -26.23 -14.45
C ILE A 10 -13.40 -24.81 -13.91
N ASN A 11 -13.56 -23.80 -14.77
CA ASN A 11 -13.51 -22.41 -14.32
C ASN A 11 -14.62 -22.07 -13.33
N LEU A 12 -15.83 -22.59 -13.54
CA LEU A 12 -16.97 -22.39 -12.63
C LEU A 12 -16.73 -23.07 -11.28
N LEU A 13 -16.15 -24.25 -11.28
CA LEU A 13 -15.79 -24.98 -10.06
C LEU A 13 -14.68 -24.25 -9.27
N ILE A 14 -13.65 -23.78 -9.93
CA ILE A 14 -12.59 -22.98 -9.31
C ILE A 14 -13.21 -21.71 -8.70
N LEU A 15 -14.02 -20.99 -9.47
CA LEU A 15 -14.67 -19.75 -9.01
C LEU A 15 -15.57 -20.02 -7.80
N SER A 16 -16.36 -21.12 -7.77
CA SER A 16 -17.23 -21.44 -6.65
C SER A 16 -16.44 -21.74 -5.36
N ILE A 17 -15.29 -22.41 -5.46
CA ILE A 17 -14.41 -22.69 -4.32
C ILE A 17 -13.87 -21.36 -3.74
N PHE A 18 -13.39 -20.44 -4.61
CA PHE A 18 -12.87 -19.14 -4.16
C PHE A 18 -13.94 -18.21 -3.61
N LEU A 19 -15.17 -18.29 -4.12
CA LEU A 19 -16.28 -17.47 -3.66
C LEU A 19 -16.99 -18.03 -2.42
N MET A 20 -16.79 -19.31 -2.09
CA MET A 20 -17.46 -19.94 -0.94
C MET A 20 -17.25 -19.19 0.38
N PRO A 21 -16.02 -18.82 0.78
CA PRO A 21 -15.81 -18.07 2.03
C PRO A 21 -16.50 -16.70 2.01
N VAL A 22 -16.45 -16.00 0.88
CA VAL A 22 -17.09 -14.69 0.71
C VAL A 22 -18.61 -14.83 0.80
N PHE A 23 -19.16 -15.84 0.13
CA PHE A 23 -20.60 -16.14 0.19
C PHE A 23 -21.05 -16.48 1.61
N TYR A 24 -20.29 -17.32 2.33
CA TYR A 24 -20.57 -17.64 3.73
C TYR A 24 -20.57 -16.38 4.61
N MET A 25 -19.60 -15.51 4.46
CA MET A 25 -19.50 -14.26 5.22
C MET A 25 -20.69 -13.31 4.93
N VAL A 26 -21.04 -13.14 3.65
CA VAL A 26 -22.19 -12.32 3.23
C VAL A 26 -23.49 -12.92 3.77
N TRP A 27 -23.68 -14.23 3.66
CA TRP A 27 -24.87 -14.91 4.18
C TRP A 27 -24.99 -14.73 5.70
N ARG A 28 -23.91 -14.94 6.45
CA ARG A 28 -23.89 -14.71 7.89
C ARG A 28 -24.17 -13.26 8.26
N PHE A 29 -23.64 -12.31 7.50
CA PHE A 29 -23.91 -10.89 7.70
C PHE A 29 -25.40 -10.54 7.46
N LEU A 30 -26.02 -11.12 6.45
CA LEU A 30 -27.45 -10.90 6.14
C LEU A 30 -28.40 -11.61 7.13
N THR A 31 -27.98 -12.74 7.71
CA THR A 31 -28.75 -13.48 8.73
C THR A 31 -28.50 -12.96 10.15
N PHE A 32 -27.77 -11.89 10.28
CA PHE A 32 -27.46 -11.26 11.55
C PHE A 32 -28.73 -10.63 12.16
N THR A 33 -29.10 -11.07 13.37
CA THR A 33 -30.39 -10.74 13.98
C THR A 33 -30.33 -9.63 15.04
N ARG A 34 -29.14 -9.21 15.46
CA ARG A 34 -28.98 -8.12 16.44
C ARG A 34 -29.12 -6.75 15.78
N SER A 35 -29.73 -5.80 16.50
CA SER A 35 -29.85 -4.42 16.02
C SER A 35 -28.46 -3.77 15.87
N PHE A 36 -28.21 -3.15 14.74
CA PHE A 36 -26.96 -2.44 14.44
C PHE A 36 -26.59 -1.39 15.51
N GLU A 37 -27.58 -0.74 16.13
CA GLU A 37 -27.37 0.26 17.17
C GLU A 37 -26.59 -0.27 18.37
N SER A 38 -26.92 -1.48 18.85
CA SER A 38 -26.23 -2.09 20.01
C SER A 38 -24.73 -2.35 19.74
N PHE A 39 -24.31 -2.48 18.48
CA PHE A 39 -22.91 -2.67 18.12
C PHE A 39 -22.11 -1.39 18.15
N PHE A 40 -22.69 -0.30 17.66
CA PHE A 40 -22.02 0.99 17.64
C PHE A 40 -21.72 1.52 19.05
N GLU A 41 -22.61 1.25 20.01
CA GLU A 41 -22.45 1.70 21.39
C GLU A 41 -21.49 0.81 22.21
N SER A 42 -21.59 -0.53 22.05
CA SER A 42 -20.88 -1.44 22.96
C SER A 42 -19.44 -1.77 22.54
N TRP A 43 -19.02 -1.49 21.27
CA TRP A 43 -17.83 -2.13 20.72
C TRP A 43 -16.80 -1.15 20.11
N ASN A 44 -16.88 0.12 20.44
CA ASN A 44 -15.93 1.16 19.95
C ASN A 44 -15.70 1.14 18.43
N VAL A 45 -16.76 0.86 17.68
CA VAL A 45 -16.71 0.74 16.20
C VAL A 45 -16.15 2.01 15.57
N TYR A 46 -16.57 3.19 16.05
CA TYR A 46 -16.10 4.48 15.54
C TYR A 46 -14.59 4.66 15.74
N GLY A 47 -14.06 4.30 16.92
CA GLY A 47 -12.62 4.38 17.18
C GLY A 47 -11.81 3.44 16.31
N LEU A 48 -12.26 2.21 16.09
CA LEU A 48 -11.60 1.23 15.24
C LEU A 48 -11.63 1.65 13.75
N LEU A 49 -12.76 2.19 13.28
CA LEU A 49 -12.89 2.75 11.94
C LEU A 49 -11.96 3.96 11.74
N PHE A 50 -12.00 4.91 12.68
CA PHE A 50 -11.13 6.07 12.62
C PHE A 50 -9.66 5.68 12.59
N ASN A 51 -9.24 4.73 13.41
CA ASN A 51 -7.88 4.21 13.43
C ASN A 51 -7.51 3.54 12.09
N THR A 52 -8.41 2.74 11.54
CA THR A 52 -8.16 2.05 10.25
C THR A 52 -8.07 3.05 9.10
N ILE A 53 -8.98 4.03 9.05
CA ILE A 53 -9.01 5.05 7.99
C ILE A 53 -7.82 6.01 8.12
N SER A 54 -7.46 6.44 9.33
CA SER A 54 -6.29 7.30 9.55
C SER A 54 -4.99 6.60 9.16
N MET A 55 -4.85 5.30 9.49
CA MET A 55 -3.70 4.49 9.06
C MET A 55 -3.67 4.34 7.53
N PHE A 56 -4.81 4.06 6.91
CA PHE A 56 -4.93 3.99 5.44
C PHE A 56 -4.39 5.26 4.78
N PHE A 57 -4.88 6.43 5.16
CA PHE A 57 -4.44 7.67 4.53
C PHE A 57 -2.97 8.00 4.84
N ALA A 58 -2.53 7.82 6.07
CA ALA A 58 -1.15 8.08 6.46
C ALA A 58 -0.17 7.23 5.66
N VAL A 59 -0.41 5.92 5.58
CA VAL A 59 0.48 5.00 4.85
C VAL A 59 0.39 5.20 3.34
N VAL A 60 -0.80 5.39 2.77
CA VAL A 60 -0.97 5.62 1.33
C VAL A 60 -0.23 6.89 0.90
N LEU A 61 -0.41 8.00 1.61
CA LEU A 61 0.23 9.27 1.27
C LEU A 61 1.76 9.18 1.38
N SER A 62 2.27 8.59 2.45
CA SER A 62 3.72 8.46 2.64
C SER A 62 4.34 7.46 1.67
N SER A 63 3.70 6.32 1.41
CA SER A 63 4.20 5.32 0.46
C SER A 63 4.18 5.82 -0.98
N VAL A 64 3.13 6.55 -1.37
CA VAL A 64 3.04 7.18 -2.69
C VAL A 64 4.14 8.23 -2.84
N SER A 65 4.33 9.08 -1.84
CA SER A 65 5.36 10.13 -1.87
C SER A 65 6.76 9.54 -1.95
N LEU A 66 7.07 8.57 -1.08
CA LEU A 66 8.38 7.92 -1.03
C LEU A 66 8.66 7.08 -2.28
N GLY A 67 7.72 6.24 -2.70
CA GLY A 67 7.87 5.37 -3.87
C GLY A 67 7.97 6.15 -5.18
N LEU A 68 7.19 7.24 -5.34
CA LEU A 68 7.28 8.14 -6.49
C LEU A 68 8.62 8.88 -6.51
N LEU A 69 9.08 9.42 -5.38
CA LEU A 69 10.35 10.11 -5.27
C LEU A 69 11.51 9.19 -5.68
N ILE A 70 11.57 7.98 -5.10
CA ILE A 70 12.61 7.00 -5.42
C ILE A 70 12.54 6.57 -6.89
N SER A 71 11.34 6.37 -7.45
CA SER A 71 11.18 5.99 -8.86
C SER A 71 11.69 7.09 -9.80
N ILE A 72 11.40 8.36 -9.53
CA ILE A 72 11.93 9.49 -10.31
C ILE A 72 13.45 9.53 -10.22
N ILE A 73 14.01 9.42 -9.01
CA ILE A 73 15.47 9.46 -8.78
C ILE A 73 16.16 8.33 -9.54
N LEU A 74 15.71 7.09 -9.42
CA LEU A 74 16.39 5.93 -10.01
C LEU A 74 16.20 5.81 -11.53
N ILE A 75 15.09 6.33 -12.08
CA ILE A 75 14.81 6.21 -13.51
C ILE A 75 15.32 7.42 -14.31
N ARG A 76 15.23 8.64 -13.77
CA ARG A 76 15.54 9.88 -14.49
C ARG A 76 16.96 10.39 -14.29
N PHE A 77 17.63 9.99 -13.21
CA PHE A 77 19.00 10.44 -12.94
C PHE A 77 20.03 9.34 -13.23
N LYS A 78 21.21 9.74 -13.69
CA LYS A 78 22.36 8.83 -13.84
C LYS A 78 22.97 8.59 -12.46
N ILE A 79 22.64 7.47 -11.86
CA ILE A 79 23.20 7.03 -10.58
C ILE A 79 24.02 5.77 -10.85
N SER A 80 25.31 5.80 -10.43
CA SER A 80 26.13 4.59 -10.47
C SER A 80 25.50 3.52 -9.58
N GLY A 81 25.36 2.29 -10.09
CA GLY A 81 24.70 1.22 -9.34
C GLY A 81 23.17 1.31 -9.27
N SER A 82 22.50 2.12 -10.09
CA SER A 82 21.03 2.29 -10.06
C SER A 82 20.25 0.99 -10.11
N LYS A 83 20.76 -0.06 -10.77
CA LYS A 83 20.12 -1.39 -10.81
C LYS A 83 20.17 -2.07 -9.43
N ILE A 84 21.33 -2.01 -8.75
CA ILE A 84 21.48 -2.58 -7.42
C ILE A 84 20.62 -1.82 -6.43
N LEU A 85 20.64 -0.48 -6.46
CA LEU A 85 19.77 0.36 -5.62
C LEU A 85 18.28 0.06 -5.84
N PHE A 86 17.86 -0.12 -7.09
CA PHE A 86 16.48 -0.50 -7.39
C PHE A 86 16.10 -1.84 -6.76
N THR A 87 16.97 -2.85 -6.87
CA THR A 87 16.76 -4.16 -6.23
C THR A 87 16.72 -4.04 -4.70
N LEU A 88 17.64 -3.29 -4.10
CA LEU A 88 17.67 -3.07 -2.65
C LEU A 88 16.38 -2.35 -2.17
N CYS A 89 15.91 -1.33 -2.89
CA CYS A 89 14.68 -0.63 -2.58
C CYS A 89 13.42 -1.50 -2.73
N THR A 90 13.48 -2.60 -3.48
CA THR A 90 12.37 -3.54 -3.63
C THR A 90 12.42 -4.72 -2.66
N LEU A 91 13.54 -4.93 -1.96
CA LEU A 91 13.70 -6.01 -0.99
C LEU A 91 12.61 -6.08 0.10
N PRO A 92 12.11 -4.95 0.64
CA PRO A 92 11.07 -5.01 1.67
C PRO A 92 9.81 -5.80 1.26
N LEU A 93 9.52 -5.93 -0.05
CA LEU A 93 8.39 -6.74 -0.53
C LEU A 93 8.50 -8.24 -0.22
N VAL A 94 9.72 -8.74 -0.06
CA VAL A 94 9.98 -10.16 0.21
C VAL A 94 9.74 -10.49 1.68
N ILE A 95 9.83 -9.49 2.55
CA ILE A 95 9.75 -9.66 3.99
C ILE A 95 8.31 -9.41 4.44
N PRO A 96 7.65 -10.34 5.13
CA PRO A 96 6.33 -10.11 5.72
C PRO A 96 6.33 -8.95 6.71
N SER A 97 5.26 -8.15 6.71
CA SER A 97 5.14 -6.94 7.55
C SER A 97 5.34 -7.19 9.05
N TYR A 98 4.89 -8.35 9.55
CA TYR A 98 5.06 -8.71 10.95
C TYR A 98 6.53 -8.93 11.35
N ILE A 99 7.37 -9.48 10.44
CA ILE A 99 8.82 -9.61 10.67
C ILE A 99 9.45 -8.21 10.71
N GLY A 100 9.02 -7.33 9.82
CA GLY A 100 9.43 -5.93 9.83
C GLY A 100 9.09 -5.24 11.15
N ALA A 101 7.89 -5.46 11.66
CA ALA A 101 7.45 -4.93 12.94
C ALA A 101 8.29 -5.45 14.11
N LEU A 102 8.56 -6.76 14.16
CA LEU A 102 9.43 -7.35 15.18
C LEU A 102 10.86 -6.79 15.13
N THR A 103 11.42 -6.66 13.93
CA THR A 103 12.74 -6.09 13.73
C THR A 103 12.80 -4.62 14.19
N TYR A 104 11.75 -3.85 13.87
CA TYR A 104 11.62 -2.46 14.29
C TYR A 104 11.54 -2.35 15.81
N ILE A 105 10.67 -3.12 16.47
CA ILE A 105 10.56 -3.15 17.94
C ILE A 105 11.91 -3.51 18.57
N SER A 106 12.59 -4.53 18.04
CA SER A 106 13.89 -4.96 18.55
C SER A 106 14.96 -3.90 18.38
N ALA A 107 14.98 -3.21 17.23
CA ALA A 107 15.96 -2.17 16.92
C ALA A 107 15.81 -0.93 17.82
N PHE A 108 14.58 -0.55 18.16
CA PHE A 108 14.26 0.61 18.99
C PHE A 108 14.00 0.28 20.47
N SER A 109 14.19 -0.98 20.87
CA SER A 109 14.14 -1.36 22.30
C SER A 109 15.29 -0.72 23.09
N PRO A 110 15.20 -0.59 24.44
CA PRO A 110 16.25 0.05 25.26
C PRO A 110 17.67 -0.53 25.11
N LYS A 111 17.78 -1.78 24.65
CA LYS A 111 19.05 -2.45 24.31
C LYS A 111 19.22 -2.67 22.81
N GLY A 112 18.38 -2.04 21.97
CA GLY A 112 18.38 -2.21 20.53
C GLY A 112 19.54 -1.49 19.84
N LEU A 113 19.86 -1.96 18.63
CA LEU A 113 20.97 -1.42 17.82
C LEU A 113 20.86 0.09 17.57
N PHE A 114 19.67 0.60 17.29
CA PHE A 114 19.49 2.04 17.05
C PHE A 114 19.74 2.86 18.31
N VAL A 115 19.24 2.41 19.45
CA VAL A 115 19.48 3.12 20.74
C VAL A 115 20.96 3.11 21.08
N GLN A 116 21.66 2.00 20.85
CA GLN A 116 23.11 1.92 21.07
C GLN A 116 23.89 2.84 20.12
N LEU A 117 23.56 2.85 18.83
CA LEU A 117 24.25 3.69 17.82
C LEU A 117 24.05 5.19 18.06
N PHE A 118 22.87 5.59 18.57
CA PHE A 118 22.54 6.99 18.82
C PHE A 118 22.64 7.39 20.31
N SER A 119 23.20 6.52 21.16
CA SER A 119 23.39 6.81 22.60
C SER A 119 24.21 8.08 22.86
N PHE A 120 25.13 8.43 21.95
CA PHE A 120 25.94 9.67 22.04
C PHE A 120 25.10 10.95 21.89
N THR A 121 23.87 10.88 21.37
CA THR A 121 22.98 12.04 21.22
C THR A 121 22.07 12.27 22.44
N GLY A 122 22.18 11.43 23.48
CA GLY A 122 21.28 11.48 24.64
C GLY A 122 19.90 10.84 24.39
N LEU A 123 19.68 10.22 23.23
CA LEU A 123 18.47 9.48 22.89
C LEU A 123 18.48 8.08 23.54
N SER A 124 18.58 8.04 24.86
CA SER A 124 18.63 6.78 25.61
C SER A 124 17.27 6.10 25.76
N GLU A 125 16.17 6.81 25.51
CA GLU A 125 14.81 6.30 25.61
C GLU A 125 13.96 6.86 24.48
N ILE A 126 13.84 6.13 23.38
CA ILE A 126 12.81 6.39 22.40
C ILE A 126 11.54 5.64 22.86
N ASN A 127 10.90 6.14 23.91
CA ASN A 127 9.60 5.67 24.35
C ASN A 127 8.55 6.09 23.31
N GLY A 128 7.71 5.16 22.87
CA GLY A 128 6.53 5.48 22.04
C GLY A 128 6.64 5.15 20.55
N MET A 129 7.57 4.28 20.15
CA MET A 129 7.62 3.76 18.79
C MET A 129 6.57 2.68 18.51
N GLU A 130 5.68 2.40 19.44
CA GLU A 130 4.50 1.53 19.28
C GLU A 130 3.27 2.36 18.84
N GLY A 131 2.14 1.71 18.61
CA GLY A 131 0.89 2.36 18.25
C GLY A 131 0.88 2.87 16.82
N PHE A 132 0.27 4.04 16.62
CA PHE A 132 0.09 4.65 15.29
C PHE A 132 1.42 4.90 14.58
N ILE A 133 2.38 5.54 15.24
CA ILE A 133 3.64 5.96 14.62
C ILE A 133 4.46 4.76 14.17
N GLY A 134 4.64 3.76 15.03
CA GLY A 134 5.38 2.54 14.67
C GLY A 134 4.72 1.78 13.53
N SER A 135 3.39 1.58 13.60
CA SER A 135 2.63 0.93 12.53
C SER A 135 2.76 1.70 11.21
N TRP A 136 2.62 3.02 11.26
CA TRP A 136 2.74 3.89 10.07
C TRP A 136 4.11 3.79 9.42
N ILE A 137 5.20 3.89 10.18
CA ILE A 137 6.57 3.79 9.65
C ILE A 137 6.80 2.42 9.04
N VAL A 138 6.50 1.35 9.78
CA VAL A 138 6.70 -0.02 9.31
C VAL A 138 5.89 -0.27 8.04
N LEU A 139 4.58 -0.02 8.05
CA LEU A 139 3.74 -0.26 6.89
C LEU A 139 4.18 0.59 5.69
N THR A 140 4.60 1.84 5.89
CA THR A 140 5.15 2.67 4.82
C THR A 140 6.39 2.06 4.20
N LEU A 141 7.36 1.60 5.03
CA LEU A 141 8.60 0.99 4.55
C LEU A 141 8.38 -0.33 3.81
N PHE A 142 7.31 -1.05 4.11
CA PHE A 142 6.99 -2.32 3.45
C PHE A 142 6.04 -2.17 2.26
N THR A 143 5.39 -1.01 2.09
CA THR A 143 4.43 -0.80 1.00
C THR A 143 4.88 0.20 -0.07
N TYR A 144 5.82 1.13 0.21
CA TYR A 144 6.32 2.04 -0.83
C TYR A 144 6.90 1.32 -2.06
N PRO A 145 7.48 0.08 -1.97
CA PRO A 145 8.00 -0.57 -3.16
C PRO A 145 6.92 -0.95 -4.19
N TYR A 146 5.66 -1.13 -3.79
CA TYR A 146 4.56 -1.29 -4.75
C TYR A 146 4.44 -0.07 -5.65
N VAL A 147 4.50 1.11 -5.05
CA VAL A 147 4.48 2.39 -5.79
C VAL A 147 5.72 2.54 -6.64
N LEU A 148 6.90 2.23 -6.09
CA LEU A 148 8.18 2.25 -6.80
C LEU A 148 8.12 1.41 -8.08
N LEU A 149 7.64 0.17 -8.02
CA LEU A 149 7.56 -0.73 -9.17
C LEU A 149 6.60 -0.21 -10.24
N ILE A 150 5.37 0.18 -9.83
CA ILE A 150 4.33 0.64 -10.76
C ILE A 150 4.73 1.97 -11.41
N CYS A 151 5.18 2.95 -10.62
CA CYS A 151 5.58 4.25 -11.13
C CYS A 151 6.87 4.18 -11.96
N SER A 152 7.84 3.33 -11.60
CA SER A 152 9.05 3.11 -12.40
C SER A 152 8.74 2.52 -13.77
N SER A 153 7.83 1.54 -13.84
CA SER A 153 7.38 0.98 -15.11
C SER A 153 6.69 2.05 -15.98
N ALA A 154 5.82 2.84 -15.39
CA ALA A 154 5.15 3.94 -16.08
C ALA A 154 6.13 5.02 -16.56
N LEU A 155 7.12 5.39 -15.73
CA LEU A 155 8.16 6.37 -16.08
C LEU A 155 9.03 5.91 -17.25
N ARG A 156 9.35 4.61 -17.34
CA ARG A 156 10.13 4.05 -18.46
C ARG A 156 9.37 4.12 -19.79
N ASN A 157 8.05 4.03 -19.76
CA ASN A 157 7.18 4.03 -20.92
C ASN A 157 6.69 5.45 -21.31
N LEU A 158 7.05 6.48 -20.53
CA LEU A 158 6.71 7.86 -20.87
C LEU A 158 7.59 8.38 -22.00
N ASP A 159 6.93 8.95 -23.03
CA ASP A 159 7.62 9.62 -24.13
C ASP A 159 8.34 10.88 -23.63
N SER A 160 9.65 10.94 -23.91
CA SER A 160 10.53 12.04 -23.48
C SER A 160 10.41 13.29 -24.36
N THR A 161 9.75 13.22 -25.49
CA THR A 161 9.70 14.35 -26.45
C THR A 161 9.17 15.63 -25.83
N VAL A 162 8.13 15.53 -24.98
CA VAL A 162 7.55 16.71 -24.30
C VAL A 162 8.48 17.24 -23.21
N GLU A 163 9.22 16.38 -22.52
CA GLU A 163 10.21 16.81 -21.54
C GLU A 163 11.39 17.53 -22.22
N GLU A 164 11.83 17.01 -23.36
CA GLU A 164 12.92 17.59 -24.16
C GLU A 164 12.50 18.95 -24.76
N ALA A 165 11.28 19.04 -25.31
CA ALA A 165 10.71 20.29 -25.79
C ALA A 165 10.60 21.36 -24.69
N ALA A 166 10.12 20.98 -23.48
CA ALA A 166 10.05 21.88 -22.35
C ALA A 166 11.44 22.37 -21.90
N ARG A 167 12.46 21.48 -21.95
CA ARG A 167 13.86 21.85 -21.66
C ARG A 167 14.42 22.84 -22.69
N SER A 168 14.14 22.62 -23.96
CA SER A 168 14.58 23.52 -25.04
C SER A 168 14.00 24.91 -24.92
N LEU A 169 12.80 25.03 -24.32
CA LEU A 169 12.14 26.29 -24.00
C LEU A 169 12.65 26.93 -22.68
N GLY A 170 13.71 26.37 -22.06
CA GLY A 170 14.29 26.92 -20.83
C GLY A 170 13.48 26.68 -19.55
N VAL A 171 12.47 25.79 -19.55
CA VAL A 171 11.67 25.50 -18.36
C VAL A 171 12.52 24.80 -17.29
N LYS A 172 12.48 25.32 -16.05
CA LYS A 172 13.22 24.75 -14.92
C LYS A 172 12.81 23.29 -14.68
N ARG A 173 13.78 22.42 -14.37
CA ARG A 173 13.57 20.98 -14.16
C ARG A 173 12.44 20.64 -13.20
N PHE A 174 12.40 21.31 -12.04
CA PHE A 174 11.34 21.09 -11.05
C PHE A 174 9.94 21.31 -11.66
N ARG A 175 9.78 22.35 -12.47
CA ARG A 175 8.52 22.66 -13.15
C ARG A 175 8.16 21.62 -14.20
N ILE A 176 9.15 21.03 -14.89
CA ILE A 176 8.90 19.91 -15.83
C ILE A 176 8.34 18.71 -15.08
N TYR A 177 8.92 18.35 -13.92
CA TYR A 177 8.40 17.23 -13.15
C TYR A 177 6.99 17.49 -12.62
N THR A 178 6.73 18.64 -12.04
CA THR A 178 5.41 18.96 -11.45
C THR A 178 4.31 19.20 -12.49
N SER A 179 4.63 19.81 -13.63
CA SER A 179 3.63 20.21 -14.63
C SER A 179 3.49 19.23 -15.81
N VAL A 180 4.50 18.37 -16.06
CA VAL A 180 4.48 17.45 -17.21
C VAL A 180 4.53 16.00 -16.76
N VAL A 181 5.51 15.61 -15.94
CA VAL A 181 5.74 14.20 -15.57
C VAL A 181 4.68 13.69 -14.60
N ILE A 182 4.52 14.35 -13.45
CA ILE A 182 3.59 13.91 -12.39
C ILE A 182 2.13 13.85 -12.89
N PRO A 183 1.60 14.83 -13.64
CA PRO A 183 0.25 14.74 -14.19
C PRO A 183 0.03 13.55 -15.13
N ARG A 184 1.05 13.15 -15.89
CA ARG A 184 1.00 11.97 -16.75
C ARG A 184 1.06 10.65 -15.96
N LEU A 185 1.63 10.68 -14.75
CA LEU A 185 1.67 9.55 -13.83
C LEU A 185 0.44 9.46 -12.93
N LYS A 186 -0.55 10.37 -13.06
CA LYS A 186 -1.72 10.40 -12.16
C LYS A 186 -2.41 9.03 -12.04
N LYS A 187 -2.62 8.32 -13.15
CA LYS A 187 -3.25 6.99 -13.13
C LYS A 187 -2.40 5.93 -12.41
N PRO A 188 -1.11 5.71 -12.76
CA PRO A 188 -0.21 4.83 -12.01
C PRO A 188 -0.12 5.16 -10.51
N ILE A 189 -0.09 6.45 -10.16
CA ILE A 189 -0.05 6.91 -8.77
C ILE A 189 -1.33 6.49 -8.03
N ILE A 190 -2.50 6.78 -8.59
CA ILE A 190 -3.79 6.41 -7.98
C ILE A 190 -3.88 4.88 -7.85
N TYR A 191 -3.55 4.14 -8.90
CA TYR A 191 -3.61 2.69 -8.89
C TYR A 191 -2.69 2.07 -7.83
N SER A 192 -1.44 2.51 -7.77
CA SER A 192 -0.50 2.03 -6.76
C SER A 192 -0.91 2.43 -5.34
N GLY A 193 -1.45 3.65 -5.16
CA GLY A 193 -1.98 4.10 -3.88
C GLY A 193 -3.16 3.26 -3.40
N LEU A 194 -4.09 2.90 -4.29
CA LEU A 194 -5.22 2.01 -3.95
C LEU A 194 -4.75 0.59 -3.62
N LEU A 195 -3.72 0.08 -4.32
CA LEU A 195 -3.13 -1.21 -4.01
C LEU A 195 -2.50 -1.20 -2.60
N VAL A 196 -1.73 -0.16 -2.28
CA VAL A 196 -1.19 0.05 -0.93
C VAL A 196 -2.32 0.14 0.10
N GLY A 197 -3.39 0.86 -0.23
CA GLY A 197 -4.54 0.99 0.65
C GLY A 197 -5.22 -0.34 0.95
N LEU A 198 -5.43 -1.20 -0.06
CA LEU A 198 -5.95 -2.55 0.13
C LEU A 198 -5.04 -3.40 1.02
N TYR A 199 -3.72 -3.28 0.83
CA TYR A 199 -2.76 -3.95 1.71
C TYR A 199 -2.92 -3.50 3.16
N VAL A 200 -2.95 -2.19 3.41
CA VAL A 200 -3.00 -1.60 4.75
C VAL A 200 -4.27 -1.99 5.52
N ILE A 201 -5.44 -1.94 4.86
CA ILE A 201 -6.69 -2.32 5.54
C ILE A 201 -6.79 -3.82 5.83
N SER A 202 -6.02 -4.65 5.13
CA SER A 202 -5.96 -6.11 5.35
C SER A 202 -4.81 -6.53 6.26
N ASP A 203 -3.84 -5.64 6.54
CA ASP A 203 -2.72 -5.98 7.41
C ASP A 203 -3.19 -6.16 8.86
N PHE A 204 -2.81 -7.32 9.41
CA PHE A 204 -3.00 -7.67 10.80
C PHE A 204 -1.67 -7.69 11.55
N GLY A 205 -0.62 -8.18 10.89
CA GLY A 205 0.64 -8.53 11.53
C GLY A 205 1.37 -7.34 12.14
N ALA A 206 1.61 -6.30 11.35
CA ALA A 206 2.31 -5.10 11.82
C ALA A 206 1.51 -4.35 12.87
N VAL A 207 0.21 -4.08 12.60
CA VAL A 207 -0.63 -3.31 13.54
C VAL A 207 -0.85 -4.03 14.87
N SER A 208 -0.92 -5.35 14.86
CA SER A 208 -1.09 -6.14 16.09
C SER A 208 0.14 -6.07 16.98
N LEU A 209 1.33 -6.30 16.40
CA LEU A 209 2.61 -6.24 17.13
C LEU A 209 2.92 -4.83 17.64
N MET A 210 2.58 -3.81 16.87
CA MET A 210 2.71 -2.40 17.26
C MET A 210 1.61 -1.93 18.25
N ARG A 211 0.74 -2.83 18.70
CA ARG A 211 -0.35 -2.52 19.64
C ARG A 211 -1.32 -1.45 19.16
N TYR A 212 -1.43 -1.26 17.84
CA TYR A 212 -2.38 -0.31 17.25
C TYR A 212 -3.70 -1.00 16.95
N SER A 213 -4.80 -0.46 17.47
CA SER A 213 -6.13 -1.09 17.37
C SER A 213 -6.82 -0.69 16.07
N THR A 214 -6.83 -1.61 15.11
CA THR A 214 -7.55 -1.52 13.82
C THR A 214 -8.71 -2.52 13.78
N VAL A 215 -9.56 -2.42 12.77
CA VAL A 215 -10.64 -3.38 12.54
C VAL A 215 -10.11 -4.81 12.36
N THR A 216 -8.99 -5.01 11.65
CA THR A 216 -8.35 -6.33 11.49
C THR A 216 -7.89 -6.92 12.82
N LYS A 217 -7.26 -6.10 13.67
CA LYS A 217 -6.85 -6.54 15.01
C LYS A 217 -8.07 -6.85 15.90
N ALA A 218 -9.14 -6.08 15.79
CA ALA A 218 -10.37 -6.35 16.54
C ALA A 218 -10.97 -7.71 16.16
N ILE A 219 -11.05 -8.05 14.88
CA ILE A 219 -11.52 -9.36 14.40
C ILE A 219 -10.74 -10.49 15.10
N TYR A 220 -9.40 -10.39 15.10
CA TYR A 220 -8.56 -11.40 15.74
C TYR A 220 -8.79 -11.48 17.25
N THR A 221 -8.84 -10.34 17.93
CA THR A 221 -9.07 -10.28 19.38
C THR A 221 -10.42 -10.91 19.76
N TYR A 222 -11.47 -10.63 18.99
CA TYR A 222 -12.77 -11.26 19.24
C TYR A 222 -12.80 -12.75 18.92
N TYR A 223 -12.04 -13.17 17.90
CA TYR A 223 -11.87 -14.59 17.58
C TYR A 223 -11.18 -15.35 18.71
N GLU A 224 -10.13 -14.76 19.30
CA GLU A 224 -9.33 -15.41 20.34
C GLU A 224 -10.04 -15.45 21.70
N PHE A 225 -10.73 -14.37 22.07
CA PHE A 225 -11.27 -14.20 23.43
C PHE A 225 -12.80 -14.31 23.52
N SER A 226 -13.50 -14.36 22.41
CA SER A 226 -14.97 -14.36 22.39
C SER A 226 -15.52 -15.63 21.76
N LEU A 227 -16.30 -16.38 22.56
CA LEU A 227 -17.11 -17.51 22.08
C LEU A 227 -18.28 -17.07 21.19
N LEU A 228 -18.55 -15.77 21.08
CA LEU A 228 -19.65 -15.18 20.31
C LEU A 228 -19.15 -14.72 18.96
N GLY A 229 -19.58 -15.40 17.89
CA GLY A 229 -19.18 -15.09 16.50
C GLY A 229 -19.73 -13.79 15.90
N ASP A 230 -20.65 -13.11 16.57
CA ASP A 230 -21.35 -11.93 16.05
C ASP A 230 -20.44 -10.74 15.73
N PRO A 231 -19.48 -10.33 16.61
CA PRO A 231 -18.58 -9.21 16.29
C PRO A 231 -17.65 -9.49 15.14
N ILE A 232 -17.18 -10.72 15.04
CA ILE A 232 -16.27 -11.14 13.96
C ILE A 232 -16.97 -10.96 12.61
N ILE A 233 -18.25 -11.36 12.52
CA ILE A 233 -19.04 -11.25 11.29
C ILE A 233 -19.23 -9.78 10.92
N PHE A 234 -19.59 -8.94 11.88
CA PHE A 234 -19.79 -7.52 11.66
C PHE A 234 -18.52 -6.82 11.16
N TYR A 235 -17.40 -6.97 11.87
CA TYR A 235 -16.15 -6.34 11.47
C TYR A 235 -15.60 -6.90 10.16
N SER A 236 -15.76 -8.20 9.90
CA SER A 236 -15.37 -8.79 8.62
C SER A 236 -16.21 -8.25 7.46
N GLY A 237 -17.53 -8.12 7.66
CA GLY A 237 -18.41 -7.46 6.69
C GLY A 237 -18.02 -6.02 6.39
N LEU A 238 -17.64 -5.27 7.43
CA LEU A 238 -17.16 -3.90 7.32
C LEU A 238 -15.85 -3.82 6.50
N LEU A 239 -14.88 -4.72 6.73
CA LEU A 239 -13.65 -4.78 5.93
C LEU A 239 -13.92 -5.14 4.48
N ILE A 240 -14.81 -6.11 4.22
CA ILE A 240 -15.22 -6.45 2.87
C ILE A 240 -15.85 -5.24 2.18
N PHE A 241 -16.71 -4.51 2.86
CA PHE A 241 -17.32 -3.30 2.34
C PHE A 241 -16.29 -2.22 1.98
N LEU A 242 -15.33 -1.95 2.87
CA LEU A 242 -14.23 -1.02 2.60
C LEU A 242 -13.36 -1.48 1.41
N ALA A 243 -13.03 -2.76 1.34
CA ALA A 243 -12.27 -3.32 0.24
C ALA A 243 -13.00 -3.22 -1.11
N LEU A 244 -14.33 -3.43 -1.10
CA LEU A 244 -15.16 -3.26 -2.29
C LEU A 244 -15.22 -1.81 -2.76
N ILE A 245 -15.36 -0.84 -1.86
CA ILE A 245 -15.31 0.60 -2.21
C ILE A 245 -13.98 0.92 -2.90
N ILE A 246 -12.85 0.52 -2.31
CA ILE A 246 -11.52 0.77 -2.89
C ILE A 246 -11.39 0.11 -4.25
N SER A 247 -11.84 -1.15 -4.38
CA SER A 247 -11.80 -1.91 -5.65
C SER A 247 -12.69 -1.29 -6.72
N PHE A 248 -13.83 -0.73 -6.34
CA PHE A 248 -14.72 -0.03 -7.26
C PHE A 248 -14.12 1.28 -7.78
N ILE A 249 -13.49 2.07 -6.90
CA ILE A 249 -12.74 3.28 -7.28
C ILE A 249 -11.59 2.90 -8.24
N GLN A 250 -10.93 1.78 -8.00
CA GLN A 250 -9.85 1.28 -8.86
C GLN A 250 -10.33 0.95 -10.30
N ARG A 251 -11.51 0.36 -10.45
CA ARG A 251 -12.11 0.06 -11.77
C ARG A 251 -12.42 1.33 -12.58
N GLY A 252 -12.89 2.39 -11.92
CA GLY A 252 -13.20 3.67 -12.56
C GLY A 252 -11.96 4.40 -13.12
N SER A 253 -10.76 4.05 -12.68
CA SER A 253 -9.52 4.72 -13.10
C SER A 253 -8.96 4.27 -14.47
N ASP A 254 -9.63 3.39 -15.22
CA ASP A 254 -9.33 2.93 -16.62
C ASP A 254 -7.84 2.69 -16.94
N VAL A 255 -7.08 2.16 -15.99
CA VAL A 255 -5.65 1.89 -16.17
C VAL A 255 -5.39 0.83 -17.24
N ALA A 256 -6.31 -0.11 -17.40
CA ALA A 256 -6.19 -1.22 -18.36
C ALA A 256 -6.26 -0.79 -19.84
N ARG A 257 -6.85 0.35 -20.17
CA ARG A 257 -6.95 0.86 -21.56
C ARG A 257 -5.76 1.70 -22.03
N SER A 258 -4.92 2.17 -21.12
CA SER A 258 -3.79 3.04 -21.47
C SER A 258 -2.54 2.28 -21.98
N ALA A 259 -2.57 0.96 -22.05
CA ALA A 259 -1.45 0.13 -22.56
C ALA A 259 -1.34 0.09 -24.11
N LYS A 260 -2.25 0.70 -24.84
CA LYS A 260 -2.08 0.92 -26.29
C LYS A 260 -1.32 2.23 -26.54
N VAL A 261 -0.04 2.25 -26.22
CA VAL A 261 0.89 3.25 -26.73
C VAL A 261 1.29 2.79 -28.14
N SER A 262 0.71 3.43 -29.15
CA SER A 262 1.15 3.30 -30.54
C SER A 262 2.48 4.07 -30.68
N GLY A 263 3.59 3.35 -30.70
CA GLY A 263 4.93 3.89 -30.97
C GLY A 263 5.98 3.24 -30.07
N THR A 264 7.18 3.03 -30.60
CA THR A 264 8.36 2.64 -29.83
C THR A 264 8.71 3.77 -28.87
N PRO A 265 8.62 3.57 -27.54
CA PRO A 265 8.93 4.64 -26.59
C PRO A 265 10.42 5.03 -26.71
N ARG A 266 10.70 6.28 -27.04
CA ARG A 266 12.06 6.83 -26.90
C ARG A 266 12.38 6.94 -25.41
N ILE A 267 13.36 6.14 -24.98
CA ILE A 267 13.84 6.19 -23.59
C ILE A 267 14.57 7.53 -23.41
N PRO A 268 14.15 8.37 -22.46
CA PRO A 268 14.80 9.66 -22.21
C PRO A 268 16.25 9.46 -21.78
N ALA A 269 17.14 10.33 -22.27
CA ALA A 269 18.53 10.36 -21.81
C ALA A 269 18.57 10.66 -20.31
N LYS A 270 19.27 9.83 -19.56
CA LYS A 270 19.46 10.03 -18.10
C LYS A 270 20.24 11.31 -17.84
N VAL A 271 19.80 12.08 -16.88
CA VAL A 271 20.42 13.34 -16.49
C VAL A 271 21.64 13.09 -15.60
N GLU A 272 22.77 13.72 -15.91
CA GLU A 272 23.92 13.75 -15.03
C GLU A 272 23.66 14.69 -13.85
N LEU A 273 23.93 14.21 -12.64
CA LEU A 273 24.01 15.05 -11.46
C LEU A 273 25.34 15.81 -11.56
N SER A 274 25.30 17.03 -12.12
CA SER A 274 26.45 17.93 -12.09
C SER A 274 26.64 18.37 -10.64
N SER A 275 27.77 18.01 -10.07
CA SER A 275 28.28 18.59 -8.82
C SER A 275 28.66 20.06 -9.10
N ARG A 276 27.75 20.98 -8.85
CA ARG A 276 28.04 22.40 -8.60
C ARG A 276 27.41 22.81 -7.33
#